data_e3230781efac982ee053834a47bb724b
#
_entry.id   e3230781efac982ee053834a47bb724b
#
_cell.length_a   1.000
_cell.length_b   1.000
_cell.length_c   1.000
_cell.angle_alpha   90.00
_cell.angle_beta   90.00
_cell.angle_gamma   90.00
#
_symmetry.space_group_name_H-M   'P 1'
#
loop_
_entity.id
_entity.type
_entity.pdbx_description
1 polymer ?
#
loop_
_entity_poly.entity_id
_entity_poly.type
_entity_poly.pdbx_seq_one_letter_code
_entity_poly.pdbx_strand_id
1 'polypeptide(L)'
;VTAVQTVQQQKQSVSGTIKDPVGEPVIGASILEKGTTNGTITDFDGNFTLNVAPGATLVISYIGYKNQEMKVIPGKSLNIILQEDTETLEEVVVVGYGVQKKSDVTGSVTSVGKERLGKLPVTNVLQAVQGAAAGVTITQTSSIPGDAPDALVRGQNSINANSGPYIVVDGVPISKSGGTLNDINPNDIESMEILKDASATAIYGTNGANGVILITTKRGTSGKPTIRYNGYFGVEDFSHKLDFCDGAQITQRYRDYVSQNPGETMYNDYVKNAYEAENQANGIENDWIDAVSQTGIIQDHNVSIGGGADNVKYYVSADYMSQKGVLKGFNYKRYSIRTNIDMNVTDYMKVGTNSYIVSHNRDGGRVNFLMAEAMSPYAKMYEEDGSYCINPMYSETLFTNPLMW
;
A
#
# COMPACT_ATOMS: atom_id res chain seq x y z
N VAL A 1 29.57 -37.38 54.70
CA VAL A 1 28.97 -36.18 54.01
C VAL A 1 30.14 -35.42 53.45
N THR A 2 30.36 -35.57 52.13
CA THR A 2 31.46 -34.93 51.42
C THR A 2 30.93 -33.55 50.94
N ALA A 3 31.50 -32.49 51.50
CA ALA A 3 31.19 -31.12 51.09
C ALA A 3 31.75 -30.87 49.67
N VAL A 4 30.88 -30.61 48.73
CA VAL A 4 31.24 -30.10 47.38
C VAL A 4 31.66 -28.65 47.57
N GLN A 5 32.94 -28.37 47.50
CA GLN A 5 33.49 -27.02 47.44
C GLN A 5 33.18 -26.46 46.03
N THR A 6 32.26 -25.52 45.96
CA THR A 6 32.03 -24.70 44.78
C THR A 6 33.26 -23.82 44.58
N VAL A 7 34.10 -24.15 43.61
CA VAL A 7 35.21 -23.29 43.18
C VAL A 7 34.60 -22.04 42.53
N GLN A 8 34.54 -20.92 43.25
CA GLN A 8 34.27 -19.62 42.71
C GLN A 8 35.41 -19.29 41.75
N GLN A 9 35.19 -19.41 40.45
CA GLN A 9 36.12 -18.88 39.45
C GLN A 9 36.24 -17.35 39.63
N GLN A 10 37.43 -16.90 40.04
CA GLN A 10 37.74 -15.47 40.17
C GLN A 10 37.56 -14.80 38.83
N LYS A 11 36.55 -13.92 38.70
CA LYS A 11 36.38 -13.08 37.52
C LYS A 11 37.59 -12.14 37.38
N GLN A 12 38.06 -11.98 36.15
CA GLN A 12 39.15 -11.04 35.84
C GLN A 12 38.58 -9.81 35.16
N SER A 13 39.13 -8.65 35.51
CA SER A 13 38.79 -7.39 34.84
C SER A 13 39.54 -7.27 33.52
N VAL A 14 38.82 -7.01 32.46
CA VAL A 14 39.32 -6.77 31.10
C VAL A 14 38.91 -5.37 30.69
N SER A 15 39.87 -4.62 30.18
CA SER A 15 39.66 -3.29 29.64
C SER A 15 40.14 -3.23 28.19
N GLY A 16 39.60 -2.32 27.44
CA GLY A 16 40.02 -2.11 26.06
C GLY A 16 39.40 -0.84 25.44
N THR A 17 39.79 -0.57 24.23
CA THR A 17 39.30 0.54 23.45
C THR A 17 38.79 0.04 22.11
N ILE A 18 37.62 0.52 21.67
CA ILE A 18 37.00 0.20 20.39
C ILE A 18 37.05 1.41 19.49
N LYS A 19 37.62 1.25 18.30
CA LYS A 19 37.78 2.30 17.27
C LYS A 19 37.17 1.82 15.96
N ASP A 20 36.81 2.78 15.13
CA ASP A 20 36.44 2.57 13.73
C ASP A 20 37.68 2.40 12.82
N PRO A 21 37.51 2.07 11.52
CA PRO A 21 38.64 1.94 10.58
C PRO A 21 39.43 3.25 10.36
N VAL A 22 38.86 4.44 10.66
CA VAL A 22 39.47 5.74 10.51
C VAL A 22 40.25 6.12 11.79
N GLY A 23 40.05 5.36 12.87
CA GLY A 23 40.73 5.54 14.18
C GLY A 23 39.92 6.36 15.18
N GLU A 24 38.67 6.71 14.88
CA GLU A 24 37.81 7.43 15.81
C GLU A 24 37.19 6.46 16.86
N PRO A 25 36.97 6.93 18.11
CA PRO A 25 36.39 6.12 19.16
C PRO A 25 34.90 5.79 18.85
N VAL A 26 34.51 4.52 18.99
CA VAL A 26 33.12 4.08 18.81
C VAL A 26 32.40 4.13 20.15
N ILE A 27 31.45 5.04 20.27
CA ILE A 27 30.65 5.28 21.48
C ILE A 27 29.42 4.35 21.50
N GLY A 28 29.16 3.67 22.62
CA GLY A 28 27.98 2.82 22.80
C GLY A 28 28.05 1.46 22.10
N ALA A 29 29.22 1.02 21.66
CA ALA A 29 29.42 -0.35 21.19
C ALA A 29 29.14 -1.35 22.33
N SER A 30 28.41 -2.43 22.03
CA SER A 30 28.05 -3.46 22.98
C SER A 30 29.13 -4.53 23.05
N ILE A 31 29.58 -4.87 24.26
CA ILE A 31 30.54 -5.93 24.57
C ILE A 31 29.87 -6.93 25.47
N LEU A 32 29.70 -8.18 25.02
CA LEU A 32 29.02 -9.24 25.74
C LEU A 32 29.94 -10.46 25.93
N GLU A 33 29.96 -11.03 27.10
CA GLU A 33 30.61 -12.34 27.31
C GLU A 33 29.76 -13.45 26.67
N LYS A 34 30.35 -14.16 25.68
CA LYS A 34 29.64 -15.15 24.85
C LYS A 34 28.96 -16.21 25.70
N GLY A 35 27.65 -16.42 25.47
CA GLY A 35 26.83 -17.40 26.19
C GLY A 35 26.32 -16.95 27.54
N THR A 36 26.50 -15.66 27.91
CA THR A 36 26.01 -15.09 29.17
C THR A 36 25.24 -13.80 28.93
N THR A 37 24.64 -13.24 29.97
CA THR A 37 24.03 -11.89 29.96
C THR A 37 24.99 -10.82 30.51
N ASN A 38 26.26 -11.19 30.78
CA ASN A 38 27.27 -10.28 31.32
C ASN A 38 27.86 -9.42 30.22
N GLY A 39 27.65 -8.10 30.25
CA GLY A 39 28.10 -7.19 29.21
C GLY A 39 28.24 -5.76 29.69
N THR A 40 28.82 -4.92 28.83
CA THR A 40 29.01 -3.49 29.03
C THR A 40 28.92 -2.76 27.66
N ILE A 41 28.94 -1.45 27.70
CA ILE A 41 29.04 -0.59 26.50
C ILE A 41 30.26 0.31 26.59
N THR A 42 30.76 0.78 25.44
CA THR A 42 31.86 1.76 25.40
C THR A 42 31.40 3.14 25.85
N ASP A 43 32.33 3.86 26.49
CA ASP A 43 32.17 5.27 26.86
C ASP A 43 32.45 6.26 25.69
N PHE A 44 32.47 7.55 25.99
CA PHE A 44 32.70 8.62 24.98
C PHE A 44 34.05 8.57 24.28
N ASP A 45 35.06 7.95 24.92
CA ASP A 45 36.40 7.75 24.39
C ASP A 45 36.59 6.35 23.77
N GLY A 46 35.50 5.59 23.62
CA GLY A 46 35.48 4.22 23.10
C GLY A 46 36.05 3.18 24.06
N ASN A 47 36.26 3.50 25.33
CA ASN A 47 36.84 2.59 26.33
C ASN A 47 35.72 1.73 26.96
N PHE A 48 36.11 0.54 27.35
CA PHE A 48 35.22 -0.35 28.13
C PHE A 48 36.00 -1.10 29.22
N THR A 49 35.28 -1.52 30.26
CA THR A 49 35.77 -2.43 31.30
C THR A 49 34.67 -3.42 31.62
N LEU A 50 35.02 -4.72 31.64
CA LEU A 50 34.11 -5.83 31.93
C LEU A 50 34.79 -6.91 32.77
N ASN A 51 34.11 -7.42 33.79
CA ASN A 51 34.58 -8.53 34.58
C ASN A 51 34.07 -9.87 34.01
N VAL A 52 34.98 -10.71 33.50
CA VAL A 52 34.66 -11.94 32.79
C VAL A 52 35.35 -13.15 33.37
N ALA A 53 34.90 -14.35 33.02
CA ALA A 53 35.56 -15.59 33.37
C ALA A 53 36.95 -15.70 32.70
N PRO A 54 37.94 -16.36 33.33
CA PRO A 54 39.24 -16.58 32.69
C PRO A 54 39.10 -17.34 31.36
N GLY A 55 39.65 -16.78 30.28
CA GLY A 55 39.58 -17.35 28.94
C GLY A 55 38.24 -17.19 28.22
N ALA A 56 37.34 -16.31 28.71
CA ALA A 56 36.09 -15.98 28.07
C ALA A 56 36.30 -15.40 26.64
N THR A 57 35.31 -15.57 25.80
CA THR A 57 35.22 -14.91 24.49
C THR A 57 34.25 -13.74 24.57
N LEU A 58 34.68 -12.58 24.16
CA LEU A 58 33.84 -11.39 24.04
C LEU A 58 33.23 -11.32 22.63
N VAL A 59 31.95 -10.98 22.56
CA VAL A 59 31.25 -10.63 21.31
C VAL A 59 31.06 -9.14 21.34
N ILE A 60 31.65 -8.46 20.34
CA ILE A 60 31.58 -7.02 20.16
C ILE A 60 30.63 -6.75 19.01
N SER A 61 29.63 -5.89 19.22
CA SER A 61 28.64 -5.51 18.21
C SER A 61 28.33 -4.01 18.24
N TYR A 62 28.19 -3.43 17.06
CA TYR A 62 27.76 -2.05 16.87
C TYR A 62 27.01 -1.90 15.56
N ILE A 63 26.02 -1.00 15.49
CA ILE A 63 25.20 -0.77 14.29
C ILE A 63 26.10 -0.28 13.14
N GLY A 64 26.03 -0.96 11.99
CA GLY A 64 26.85 -0.66 10.80
C GLY A 64 28.22 -1.34 10.77
N TYR A 65 28.53 -2.20 11.74
CA TYR A 65 29.81 -2.94 11.82
C TYR A 65 29.58 -4.44 11.97
N LYS A 66 30.54 -5.23 11.44
CA LYS A 66 30.52 -6.71 11.60
C LYS A 66 30.75 -7.09 13.05
N ASN A 67 29.96 -8.04 13.53
CA ASN A 67 30.19 -8.62 14.86
C ASN A 67 31.56 -9.27 14.89
N GLN A 68 32.37 -8.97 15.93
CA GLN A 68 33.67 -9.56 16.13
C GLN A 68 33.70 -10.39 17.41
N GLU A 69 34.31 -11.57 17.35
CA GLU A 69 34.56 -12.38 18.51
C GLU A 69 36.05 -12.35 18.90
N MET A 70 36.35 -12.04 20.14
CA MET A 70 37.73 -11.95 20.62
C MET A 70 37.89 -12.71 21.93
N LYS A 71 38.92 -13.56 21.98
CA LYS A 71 39.27 -14.31 23.19
C LYS A 71 40.06 -13.44 24.15
N VAL A 72 39.66 -13.38 25.40
CA VAL A 72 40.32 -12.58 26.43
C VAL A 72 41.66 -13.22 26.83
N ILE A 73 42.72 -12.38 26.80
CA ILE A 73 44.06 -12.76 27.31
C ILE A 73 44.28 -12.01 28.62
N PRO A 74 44.57 -12.73 29.71
CA PRO A 74 44.76 -12.14 31.05
C PRO A 74 45.86 -11.03 31.00
N GLY A 75 45.58 -9.87 31.61
CA GLY A 75 46.56 -8.79 31.79
C GLY A 75 46.87 -7.96 30.57
N LYS A 76 46.18 -8.15 29.41
CA LYS A 76 46.36 -7.39 28.20
C LYS A 76 45.13 -6.51 27.90
N SER A 77 45.32 -5.21 27.71
CA SER A 77 44.28 -4.33 27.21
C SER A 77 43.96 -4.66 25.73
N LEU A 78 42.67 -4.69 25.38
CA LEU A 78 42.20 -5.01 24.04
C LEU A 78 42.05 -3.76 23.21
N ASN A 79 42.72 -3.71 22.06
CA ASN A 79 42.56 -2.67 21.08
C ASN A 79 41.78 -3.26 19.88
N ILE A 80 40.54 -2.87 19.72
CA ILE A 80 39.62 -3.44 18.73
C ILE A 80 39.30 -2.41 17.67
N ILE A 81 39.57 -2.74 16.42
CA ILE A 81 39.15 -1.94 15.27
C ILE A 81 37.96 -2.68 14.65
N LEU A 82 36.79 -2.04 14.68
CA LEU A 82 35.59 -2.59 14.05
C LEU A 82 35.74 -2.52 12.53
N GLN A 83 35.31 -3.56 11.85
CA GLN A 83 35.21 -3.58 10.40
C GLN A 83 33.80 -3.16 10.02
N GLU A 84 33.67 -2.16 9.16
CA GLU A 84 32.38 -1.80 8.62
C GLU A 84 31.71 -3.01 8.01
N ASP A 85 30.43 -3.18 8.34
CA ASP A 85 29.60 -4.15 7.66
C ASP A 85 29.25 -3.61 6.28
N THR A 86 30.24 -3.75 5.37
CA THR A 86 30.05 -3.47 3.95
C THR A 86 29.27 -4.56 3.23
N GLU A 87 28.60 -5.45 3.93
CA GLU A 87 27.42 -6.05 3.38
C GLU A 87 26.34 -4.94 3.26
N THR A 88 26.61 -3.94 2.40
CA THR A 88 25.53 -3.35 1.64
C THR A 88 24.74 -4.56 1.17
N LEU A 89 23.53 -4.70 1.65
CA LEU A 89 22.52 -5.52 0.98
C LEU A 89 22.63 -5.07 -0.48
N GLU A 90 23.33 -5.86 -1.29
CA GLU A 90 23.48 -5.58 -2.72
C GLU A 90 22.04 -5.56 -3.20
N GLU A 91 21.51 -4.34 -3.41
CA GLU A 91 20.13 -4.15 -3.81
C GLU A 91 19.99 -4.80 -5.17
N VAL A 92 19.46 -6.01 -5.15
CA VAL A 92 19.20 -6.79 -6.35
C VAL A 92 17.88 -6.35 -6.95
N VAL A 93 17.87 -6.09 -8.22
CA VAL A 93 16.70 -5.67 -8.99
C VAL A 93 16.27 -6.82 -9.88
N VAL A 94 15.00 -7.13 -9.88
CA VAL A 94 14.43 -8.08 -10.84
C VAL A 94 14.37 -7.41 -12.21
N VAL A 95 15.08 -7.95 -13.18
CA VAL A 95 15.09 -7.46 -14.55
C VAL A 95 14.66 -8.60 -15.46
N GLY A 96 13.47 -8.53 -15.95
CA GLY A 96 12.92 -9.54 -16.85
C GLY A 96 12.74 -10.91 -16.18
N TYR A 97 13.43 -11.92 -16.67
CA TYR A 97 13.41 -13.29 -16.13
C TYR A 97 14.59 -13.60 -15.20
N GLY A 98 15.34 -12.57 -14.79
CA GLY A 98 16.53 -12.74 -13.95
C GLY A 98 16.62 -11.69 -12.85
N VAL A 99 17.54 -11.93 -11.91
CA VAL A 99 17.90 -11.01 -10.86
C VAL A 99 19.27 -10.48 -11.16
N GLN A 100 19.44 -9.15 -11.24
CA GLN A 100 20.74 -8.49 -11.45
C GLN A 100 21.02 -7.54 -10.29
N LYS A 101 22.29 -7.27 -10.04
CA LYS A 101 22.66 -6.23 -9.08
C LYS A 101 22.20 -4.87 -9.63
N LYS A 102 21.66 -4.01 -8.78
CA LYS A 102 21.23 -2.66 -9.18
C LYS A 102 22.36 -1.85 -9.84
N SER A 103 23.60 -2.07 -9.40
CA SER A 103 24.80 -1.49 -10.00
C SER A 103 25.04 -1.89 -11.44
N ASP A 104 24.56 -3.07 -11.84
CA ASP A 104 24.82 -3.67 -13.15
C ASP A 104 23.70 -3.36 -14.16
N VAL A 105 22.60 -2.78 -13.68
CA VAL A 105 21.48 -2.39 -14.53
C VAL A 105 21.78 -1.05 -15.19
N THR A 106 22.06 -1.07 -16.49
CA THR A 106 22.35 0.13 -17.29
C THR A 106 21.10 0.95 -17.64
N GLY A 107 19.90 0.38 -17.45
CA GLY A 107 18.62 1.02 -17.74
C GLY A 107 18.09 1.86 -16.55
N SER A 108 17.18 2.83 -16.85
CA SER A 108 16.50 3.61 -15.82
C SER A 108 15.44 2.77 -15.12
N VAL A 109 15.81 2.15 -14.01
CA VAL A 109 14.93 1.37 -13.15
C VAL A 109 14.70 2.10 -11.83
N THR A 110 13.44 2.22 -11.42
CA THR A 110 13.09 2.73 -10.08
C THR A 110 12.54 1.61 -9.24
N SER A 111 13.16 1.36 -8.10
CA SER A 111 12.72 0.34 -7.14
C SER A 111 11.97 0.99 -5.98
N VAL A 112 10.84 0.40 -5.59
CA VAL A 112 10.04 0.78 -4.43
C VAL A 112 9.92 -0.44 -3.52
N GLY A 113 10.60 -0.38 -2.39
CA GLY A 113 10.68 -1.49 -1.44
C GLY A 113 9.50 -1.57 -0.48
N LYS A 114 9.42 -2.70 0.24
CA LYS A 114 8.38 -3.04 1.22
C LYS A 114 8.14 -1.99 2.30
N GLU A 115 9.18 -1.25 2.69
CA GLU A 115 9.06 -0.24 3.75
C GLU A 115 8.08 0.88 3.40
N ARG A 116 8.03 1.29 2.13
CA ARG A 116 7.09 2.28 1.65
C ARG A 116 5.72 1.68 1.40
N LEU A 117 5.68 0.49 0.78
CA LEU A 117 4.43 -0.20 0.41
C LEU A 117 3.60 -0.60 1.63
N GLY A 118 4.24 -0.98 2.74
CA GLY A 118 3.56 -1.42 3.97
C GLY A 118 3.22 -0.31 4.98
N LYS A 119 3.70 0.93 4.78
CA LYS A 119 3.45 2.04 5.73
C LYS A 119 2.18 2.84 5.42
N LEU A 120 1.70 2.78 4.20
CA LEU A 120 0.55 3.58 3.77
C LEU A 120 -0.72 2.71 3.81
N PRO A 121 -1.80 3.19 4.45
CA PRO A 121 -3.11 2.52 4.40
C PRO A 121 -3.74 2.77 3.02
N VAL A 122 -3.28 2.04 2.01
CA VAL A 122 -3.75 2.18 0.63
C VAL A 122 -4.52 0.95 0.19
N THR A 123 -5.55 1.17 -0.60
CA THR A 123 -6.41 0.13 -1.15
C THR A 123 -5.82 -0.53 -2.39
N ASN A 124 -4.91 0.21 -3.07
CA ASN A 124 -4.30 -0.21 -4.33
C ASN A 124 -2.79 0.00 -4.31
N VAL A 125 -2.08 -0.93 -4.93
CA VAL A 125 -0.62 -0.92 -5.04
C VAL A 125 -0.09 0.35 -5.72
N LEU A 126 -0.77 0.87 -6.74
CA LEU A 126 -0.36 2.09 -7.45
C LEU A 126 -0.39 3.33 -6.56
N GLN A 127 -1.37 3.43 -5.65
CA GLN A 127 -1.43 4.55 -4.70
C GLN A 127 -0.19 4.60 -3.82
N ALA A 128 0.34 3.45 -3.39
CA ALA A 128 1.57 3.38 -2.60
C ALA A 128 2.81 3.90 -3.34
N VAL A 129 2.78 3.86 -4.68
CA VAL A 129 3.89 4.27 -5.55
C VAL A 129 3.75 5.70 -6.04
N GLN A 130 2.60 6.33 -5.84
CA GLN A 130 2.37 7.71 -6.24
C GLN A 130 3.43 8.65 -5.65
N GLY A 131 4.10 9.43 -6.53
CA GLY A 131 5.20 10.32 -6.15
C GLY A 131 6.51 9.62 -5.73
N ALA A 132 6.60 8.27 -5.83
CA ALA A 132 7.82 7.52 -5.50
C ALA A 132 8.79 7.37 -6.65
N ALA A 133 8.32 7.48 -7.88
CA ALA A 133 9.12 7.22 -9.09
C ALA A 133 9.05 8.39 -10.06
N ALA A 134 10.19 9.00 -10.35
CA ALA A 134 10.27 10.06 -11.37
C ALA A 134 9.85 9.53 -12.74
N GLY A 135 9.05 10.30 -13.49
CA GLY A 135 8.54 9.92 -14.80
C GLY A 135 7.40 8.88 -14.76
N VAL A 136 6.82 8.65 -13.59
CA VAL A 136 5.59 7.85 -13.41
C VAL A 136 4.49 8.76 -12.90
N THR A 137 3.41 8.86 -13.65
CA THR A 137 2.21 9.61 -13.26
C THR A 137 1.14 8.63 -12.86
N ILE A 138 0.63 8.76 -11.66
CA ILE A 138 -0.48 7.95 -11.14
C ILE A 138 -1.61 8.91 -10.82
N THR A 139 -2.75 8.73 -11.49
CA THR A 139 -3.91 9.60 -11.37
C THR A 139 -5.10 8.77 -10.90
N GLN A 140 -5.69 9.18 -9.80
CA GLN A 140 -6.97 8.62 -9.34
C GLN A 140 -8.09 9.38 -10.07
N THR A 141 -8.66 8.77 -11.09
CA THR A 141 -9.72 9.37 -11.91
C THR A 141 -11.12 9.09 -11.35
N SER A 142 -11.22 8.12 -10.46
CA SER A 142 -12.47 7.71 -9.82
C SER A 142 -12.26 7.44 -8.34
N SER A 143 -13.21 7.88 -7.51
CA SER A 143 -13.28 7.53 -6.08
C SER A 143 -14.24 6.37 -5.81
N ILE A 144 -14.67 5.68 -6.87
CA ILE A 144 -15.54 4.50 -6.75
C ILE A 144 -14.74 3.37 -6.10
N PRO A 145 -15.28 2.73 -5.06
CA PRO A 145 -14.65 1.58 -4.42
C PRO A 145 -14.30 0.47 -5.43
N GLY A 146 -13.05 0.01 -5.38
CA GLY A 146 -12.54 -1.02 -6.26
C GLY A 146 -12.14 -0.54 -7.66
N ASP A 147 -12.14 0.77 -7.97
CA ASP A 147 -11.53 1.28 -9.19
C ASP A 147 -10.02 1.45 -9.04
N ALA A 148 -9.29 1.07 -10.09
CA ALA A 148 -7.85 1.22 -10.14
C ALA A 148 -7.46 2.63 -10.56
N PRO A 149 -6.41 3.22 -9.97
CA PRO A 149 -5.78 4.41 -10.53
C PRO A 149 -5.21 4.14 -11.93
N ASP A 150 -5.22 5.18 -12.76
CA ASP A 150 -4.51 5.15 -14.02
C ASP A 150 -3.01 5.40 -13.79
N ALA A 151 -2.18 4.60 -14.43
CA ALA A 151 -0.72 4.75 -14.38
C ALA A 151 -0.16 5.01 -15.78
N LEU A 152 0.72 5.99 -15.90
CA LEU A 152 1.45 6.31 -17.11
C LEU A 152 2.94 6.35 -16.81
N VAL A 153 3.75 5.72 -17.66
CA VAL A 153 5.20 5.81 -17.60
C VAL A 153 5.70 6.62 -18.77
N ARG A 154 6.39 7.74 -18.49
CA ARG A 154 6.88 8.72 -19.48
C ARG A 154 5.79 9.42 -20.30
N GLY A 155 4.54 9.42 -19.83
CA GLY A 155 3.42 10.13 -20.45
C GLY A 155 2.60 9.26 -21.40
N GLN A 156 1.66 9.88 -22.08
CA GLN A 156 0.75 9.23 -23.01
C GLN A 156 1.40 9.07 -24.38
N ASN A 157 1.49 7.83 -24.86
CA ASN A 157 2.15 7.50 -26.13
C ASN A 157 1.16 7.32 -27.28
N SER A 158 -0.14 7.19 -27.01
CA SER A 158 -1.18 6.97 -28.02
C SER A 158 -2.45 7.73 -27.67
N ILE A 159 -3.14 8.23 -28.68
CA ILE A 159 -4.44 8.90 -28.53
C ILE A 159 -5.57 7.86 -28.44
N ASN A 160 -5.46 6.76 -29.18
CA ASN A 160 -6.55 5.77 -29.34
C ASN A 160 -6.25 4.41 -28.72
N ALA A 161 -5.01 4.14 -28.31
CA ALA A 161 -4.63 2.87 -27.70
C ALA A 161 -4.34 3.05 -26.18
N ASN A 162 -4.42 1.95 -25.44
CA ASN A 162 -4.07 1.94 -24.03
C ASN A 162 -2.60 2.36 -23.86
N SER A 163 -2.36 3.40 -23.08
CA SER A 163 -1.04 3.94 -22.73
C SER A 163 -0.52 3.46 -21.37
N GLY A 164 -1.27 2.59 -20.68
CA GLY A 164 -0.86 2.03 -19.39
C GLY A 164 0.35 1.09 -19.49
N PRO A 165 1.14 0.98 -18.41
CA PRO A 165 2.31 0.11 -18.36
C PRO A 165 1.91 -1.38 -18.36
N TYR A 166 2.84 -2.21 -18.85
CA TYR A 166 2.69 -3.65 -18.77
C TYR A 166 3.03 -4.16 -17.38
N ILE A 167 2.12 -4.93 -16.76
CA ILE A 167 2.26 -5.34 -15.37
C ILE A 167 2.55 -6.83 -15.28
N VAL A 168 3.61 -7.17 -14.56
CA VAL A 168 4.10 -8.52 -14.37
C VAL A 168 4.26 -8.80 -12.87
N VAL A 169 3.65 -9.88 -12.39
CA VAL A 169 3.72 -10.32 -10.99
C VAL A 169 4.42 -11.66 -10.92
N ASP A 170 5.53 -11.74 -10.21
CA ASP A 170 6.36 -12.96 -10.09
C ASP A 170 6.68 -13.61 -11.45
N GLY A 171 6.91 -12.78 -12.47
CA GLY A 171 7.19 -13.23 -13.84
C GLY A 171 5.96 -13.51 -14.70
N VAL A 172 4.74 -13.43 -14.17
CA VAL A 172 3.48 -13.68 -14.89
C VAL A 172 2.77 -12.37 -15.21
N PRO A 173 2.45 -12.09 -16.50
CA PRO A 173 1.69 -10.90 -16.86
C PRO A 173 0.23 -11.00 -16.42
N ILE A 174 -0.23 -10.08 -15.55
CA ILE A 174 -1.62 -10.13 -15.04
C ILE A 174 -2.66 -9.75 -16.09
N SER A 175 -2.34 -8.84 -17.01
CA SER A 175 -3.29 -8.44 -18.07
C SER A 175 -3.73 -9.60 -18.97
N LYS A 176 -2.88 -10.62 -19.13
CA LYS A 176 -3.20 -11.84 -19.90
C LYS A 176 -4.03 -12.85 -19.11
N SER A 177 -4.03 -12.74 -17.79
CA SER A 177 -4.75 -13.65 -16.89
C SER A 177 -6.11 -13.12 -16.46
N GLY A 178 -6.55 -11.95 -16.99
CA GLY A 178 -7.80 -11.30 -16.62
C GLY A 178 -7.77 -10.62 -15.26
N GLY A 179 -6.60 -10.55 -14.62
CA GLY A 179 -6.42 -9.89 -13.33
C GLY A 179 -6.15 -8.38 -13.47
N THR A 180 -6.38 -7.66 -12.40
CA THR A 180 -6.12 -6.22 -12.26
C THR A 180 -5.18 -5.98 -11.09
N LEU A 181 -4.60 -4.76 -11.00
CA LEU A 181 -3.78 -4.39 -9.84
C LEU A 181 -4.59 -4.31 -8.53
N ASN A 182 -5.90 -4.13 -8.62
CA ASN A 182 -6.77 -4.16 -7.45
C ASN A 182 -6.88 -5.55 -6.81
N ASP A 183 -6.54 -6.58 -7.59
CA ASP A 183 -6.56 -7.95 -7.09
C ASP A 183 -5.37 -8.25 -6.16
N ILE A 184 -4.30 -7.42 -6.21
CA ILE A 184 -3.08 -7.64 -5.44
C ILE A 184 -3.15 -6.89 -4.12
N ASN A 185 -2.93 -7.61 -3.01
CA ASN A 185 -2.79 -6.96 -1.71
C ASN A 185 -1.41 -6.30 -1.60
N PRO A 186 -1.33 -4.97 -1.32
CA PRO A 186 -0.06 -4.29 -1.07
C PRO A 186 0.79 -4.92 0.04
N ASN A 187 0.15 -5.53 1.05
CA ASN A 187 0.83 -6.21 2.14
C ASN A 187 1.59 -7.49 1.72
N ASP A 188 1.29 -8.05 0.55
CA ASP A 188 1.97 -9.24 0.03
C ASP A 188 3.17 -8.92 -0.85
N ILE A 189 3.46 -7.63 -1.09
CA ILE A 189 4.53 -7.20 -1.98
C ILE A 189 5.84 -7.05 -1.20
N GLU A 190 6.93 -7.59 -1.75
CA GLU A 190 8.29 -7.37 -1.27
C GLU A 190 8.92 -6.15 -1.94
N SER A 191 8.79 -6.06 -3.28
CA SER A 191 9.31 -4.94 -4.06
C SER A 191 8.52 -4.70 -5.34
N MET A 192 8.64 -3.50 -5.86
CA MET A 192 8.11 -3.12 -7.16
C MET A 192 9.21 -2.39 -7.95
N GLU A 193 9.50 -2.88 -9.13
CA GLU A 193 10.45 -2.28 -10.06
C GLU A 193 9.72 -1.69 -11.26
N ILE A 194 10.03 -0.44 -11.61
CA ILE A 194 9.45 0.25 -12.75
C ILE A 194 10.53 0.43 -13.81
N LEU A 195 10.39 -0.34 -14.89
CA LEU A 195 11.27 -0.31 -16.05
C LEU A 195 10.76 0.75 -17.01
N LYS A 196 11.58 1.79 -17.21
CA LYS A 196 11.18 2.95 -18.03
C LYS A 196 11.87 2.97 -19.39
N ASP A 197 13.08 2.43 -19.49
CA ASP A 197 13.88 2.48 -20.71
C ASP A 197 13.64 1.30 -21.64
N ALA A 198 13.80 1.53 -22.93
CA ALA A 198 13.66 0.51 -23.97
C ALA A 198 14.63 -0.66 -23.75
N SER A 199 15.84 -0.41 -23.24
CA SER A 199 16.82 -1.46 -22.94
C SER A 199 16.33 -2.40 -21.83
N ALA A 200 15.73 -1.85 -20.76
CA ALA A 200 15.19 -2.62 -19.65
C ALA A 200 13.88 -3.34 -20.03
N THR A 201 13.08 -2.76 -20.94
CA THR A 201 11.79 -3.33 -21.36
C THR A 201 11.88 -4.24 -22.59
N ALA A 202 13.04 -4.31 -23.26
CA ALA A 202 13.25 -5.05 -24.51
C ALA A 202 12.79 -6.52 -24.46
N ILE A 203 12.97 -7.18 -23.32
CA ILE A 203 12.58 -8.57 -23.13
C ILE A 203 11.05 -8.79 -23.19
N TYR A 204 10.26 -7.74 -22.97
CA TYR A 204 8.79 -7.76 -23.06
C TYR A 204 8.28 -7.38 -24.45
N GLY A 205 9.20 -7.06 -25.38
CA GLY A 205 8.89 -6.69 -26.76
C GLY A 205 7.93 -5.50 -26.84
N THR A 206 6.95 -5.59 -27.73
CA THR A 206 5.94 -4.53 -27.94
C THR A 206 5.09 -4.23 -26.70
N ASN A 207 4.88 -5.20 -25.82
CA ASN A 207 4.12 -4.99 -24.57
C ASN A 207 4.85 -4.03 -23.61
N GLY A 208 6.19 -3.96 -23.69
CA GLY A 208 7.00 -3.06 -22.88
C GLY A 208 7.09 -1.61 -23.37
N ALA A 209 6.44 -1.27 -24.51
CA ALA A 209 6.55 0.05 -25.13
C ALA A 209 6.11 1.21 -24.22
N ASN A 210 5.12 0.99 -23.35
CA ASN A 210 4.60 1.95 -22.39
C ASN A 210 5.23 1.81 -20.99
N GLY A 211 6.40 1.16 -20.89
CA GLY A 211 7.02 0.81 -19.63
C GLY A 211 6.49 -0.50 -19.04
N VAL A 212 7.21 -1.03 -18.06
CA VAL A 212 6.85 -2.29 -17.39
C VAL A 212 6.92 -2.07 -15.88
N ILE A 213 5.91 -2.55 -15.17
CA ILE A 213 5.89 -2.61 -13.70
C ILE A 213 6.06 -4.09 -13.31
N LEU A 214 7.17 -4.39 -12.65
CA LEU A 214 7.45 -5.69 -12.09
C LEU A 214 7.10 -5.69 -10.62
N ILE A 215 6.29 -6.64 -10.19
CA ILE A 215 5.91 -6.82 -8.80
C ILE A 215 6.48 -8.15 -8.33
N THR A 216 7.30 -8.08 -7.29
CA THR A 216 7.82 -9.26 -6.60
C THR A 216 7.07 -9.43 -5.29
N THR A 217 6.49 -10.61 -5.08
CA THR A 217 5.74 -10.89 -3.86
C THR A 217 6.61 -11.53 -2.78
N LYS A 218 6.17 -11.38 -1.54
CA LYS A 218 6.87 -11.91 -0.36
C LYS A 218 7.03 -13.43 -0.44
N ARG A 219 8.23 -13.89 -0.06
CA ARG A 219 8.58 -15.30 0.01
C ARG A 219 8.97 -15.70 1.42
N GLY A 220 8.96 -16.99 1.69
CA GLY A 220 9.48 -17.53 2.94
C GLY A 220 10.98 -17.31 3.09
N THR A 221 11.41 -17.14 4.33
CA THR A 221 12.83 -17.07 4.69
C THR A 221 13.17 -18.26 5.58
N SER A 222 14.43 -18.73 5.54
CA SER A 222 14.88 -19.76 6.46
C SER A 222 14.78 -19.26 7.92
N GLY A 223 14.29 -20.10 8.82
CA GLY A 223 14.13 -19.76 10.21
C GLY A 223 12.77 -20.16 10.79
N LYS A 224 12.52 -19.77 12.04
CA LYS A 224 11.28 -20.05 12.74
C LYS A 224 10.10 -19.36 12.02
N PRO A 225 8.92 -19.99 12.00
CA PRO A 225 7.72 -19.37 11.45
C PRO A 225 7.42 -18.01 12.11
N THR A 226 7.18 -17.00 11.30
CA THR A 226 6.76 -15.66 11.75
C THR A 226 5.35 -15.40 11.28
N ILE A 227 4.45 -15.15 12.22
CA ILE A 227 3.08 -14.74 11.94
C ILE A 227 3.02 -13.22 12.01
N ARG A 228 2.38 -12.61 11.03
CA ARG A 228 2.14 -11.16 10.98
C ARG A 228 0.67 -10.89 10.74
N TYR A 229 0.14 -9.90 11.43
CA TYR A 229 -1.16 -9.32 11.18
C TYR A 229 -0.99 -7.85 10.85
N ASN A 230 -1.57 -7.43 9.75
CA ASN A 230 -1.72 -6.03 9.36
C ASN A 230 -3.20 -5.75 9.19
N GLY A 231 -3.67 -4.65 9.74
CA GLY A 231 -5.05 -4.25 9.57
C GLY A 231 -5.22 -2.77 9.79
N TYR A 232 -6.18 -2.18 9.11
CA TYR A 232 -6.60 -0.82 9.35
C TYR A 232 -8.10 -0.66 9.22
N PHE A 233 -8.61 0.37 9.86
CA PHE A 233 -9.99 0.82 9.76
C PHE A 233 -9.96 2.33 9.48
N GLY A 234 -10.76 2.77 8.54
CA GLY A 234 -10.86 4.17 8.15
C GLY A 234 -12.30 4.59 7.90
N VAL A 235 -12.52 5.89 8.02
CA VAL A 235 -13.77 6.55 7.68
C VAL A 235 -13.50 7.47 6.50
N GLU A 236 -14.38 7.41 5.50
CA GLU A 236 -14.28 8.22 4.29
C GLU A 236 -15.45 9.20 4.25
N ASP A 237 -15.17 10.44 3.87
CA ASP A 237 -16.18 11.47 3.66
C ASP A 237 -15.73 12.39 2.52
N PHE A 238 -16.63 13.22 2.00
CA PHE A 238 -16.28 14.22 1.02
C PHE A 238 -15.29 15.22 1.63
N SER A 239 -14.18 15.46 0.94
CA SER A 239 -13.24 16.51 1.34
C SER A 239 -13.83 17.91 1.15
N HIS A 240 -14.72 18.03 0.17
CA HIS A 240 -15.48 19.24 -0.13
C HIS A 240 -16.77 18.85 -0.85
N LYS A 241 -17.90 19.36 -0.36
CA LYS A 241 -19.18 19.29 -1.07
C LYS A 241 -19.37 20.62 -1.79
N LEU A 242 -19.83 20.59 -3.03
CA LEU A 242 -20.22 21.80 -3.72
C LEU A 242 -21.47 22.37 -3.06
N ASP A 243 -21.52 23.68 -2.90
CA ASP A 243 -22.71 24.39 -2.43
C ASP A 243 -23.67 24.51 -3.63
N PHE A 244 -24.73 23.72 -3.59
CA PHE A 244 -25.81 23.80 -4.58
C PHE A 244 -26.79 24.89 -4.22
N CYS A 245 -27.48 25.42 -5.23
CA CYS A 245 -28.51 26.43 -5.01
C CYS A 245 -29.65 25.84 -4.17
N ASP A 246 -30.07 26.56 -3.14
CA ASP A 246 -31.32 26.30 -2.45
C ASP A 246 -32.52 26.67 -3.33
N GLY A 247 -33.74 26.35 -2.88
CA GLY A 247 -34.95 26.61 -3.65
C GLY A 247 -35.21 28.10 -3.92
N ALA A 248 -34.85 28.98 -2.98
CA ALA A 248 -35.00 30.42 -3.15
C ALA A 248 -34.02 30.98 -4.20
N GLN A 249 -32.77 30.54 -4.16
CA GLN A 249 -31.72 30.93 -5.12
C GLN A 249 -32.03 30.44 -6.52
N ILE A 250 -32.49 29.19 -6.67
CA ILE A 250 -32.95 28.67 -7.98
C ILE A 250 -34.11 29.50 -8.51
N THR A 251 -35.13 29.75 -7.68
CA THR A 251 -36.27 30.55 -8.08
C THR A 251 -35.86 31.96 -8.52
N GLN A 252 -34.94 32.58 -7.81
CA GLN A 252 -34.43 33.93 -8.18
C GLN A 252 -33.64 33.87 -9.49
N ARG A 253 -32.79 32.90 -9.68
CA ARG A 253 -32.02 32.69 -10.90
C ARG A 253 -32.92 32.57 -12.15
N TYR A 254 -34.04 31.86 -12.02
CA TYR A 254 -35.00 31.73 -13.12
C TYR A 254 -35.74 33.05 -13.40
N ARG A 255 -36.15 33.77 -12.35
CA ARG A 255 -36.76 35.09 -12.53
C ARG A 255 -35.81 36.05 -13.25
N ASP A 256 -34.55 36.05 -12.87
CA ASP A 256 -33.54 36.90 -13.50
C ASP A 256 -33.31 36.49 -14.96
N TYR A 257 -33.25 35.19 -15.26
CA TYR A 257 -33.14 34.70 -16.65
C TYR A 257 -34.32 35.11 -17.51
N VAL A 258 -35.56 34.89 -17.06
CA VAL A 258 -36.77 35.26 -17.76
C VAL A 258 -36.84 36.77 -17.99
N SER A 259 -36.42 37.58 -17.00
CA SER A 259 -36.40 39.05 -17.13
C SER A 259 -35.41 39.55 -18.19
N GLN A 260 -34.30 38.84 -18.38
CA GLN A 260 -33.26 39.16 -19.35
C GLN A 260 -33.55 38.59 -20.74
N ASN A 261 -34.42 37.57 -20.84
CA ASN A 261 -34.78 36.91 -22.09
C ASN A 261 -36.31 36.89 -22.30
N PRO A 262 -36.92 38.07 -22.50
CA PRO A 262 -38.36 38.17 -22.69
C PRO A 262 -38.76 37.47 -24.01
N GLY A 263 -39.63 36.44 -23.90
CA GLY A 263 -40.09 35.61 -25.03
C GLY A 263 -39.57 34.18 -25.01
N GLU A 264 -38.63 33.84 -24.14
CA GLU A 264 -38.26 32.48 -23.83
C GLU A 264 -39.37 31.78 -23.03
N THR A 265 -40.01 30.78 -23.63
CA THR A 265 -41.11 30.05 -22.99
C THR A 265 -40.62 28.82 -22.22
N MET A 266 -39.47 28.32 -22.56
CA MET A 266 -38.92 27.10 -22.00
C MET A 266 -38.65 27.20 -20.47
N TYR A 267 -38.36 28.39 -19.96
CA TYR A 267 -38.10 28.67 -18.55
C TYR A 267 -39.24 29.36 -17.83
N ASN A 268 -40.30 29.78 -18.53
CA ASN A 268 -41.45 30.40 -17.87
C ASN A 268 -42.24 29.45 -16.96
N ASP A 269 -42.06 28.14 -17.14
CA ASP A 269 -42.81 27.11 -16.46
C ASP A 269 -41.95 26.28 -15.49
N TYR A 270 -40.72 26.73 -15.19
CA TYR A 270 -39.78 25.93 -14.42
C TYR A 270 -40.27 25.53 -12.99
N VAL A 271 -41.03 26.38 -12.33
CA VAL A 271 -41.63 26.10 -11.02
C VAL A 271 -43.10 25.69 -11.15
N LYS A 272 -43.56 25.33 -12.36
CA LYS A 272 -44.96 25.01 -12.58
C LYS A 272 -45.29 23.53 -12.74
N ASN A 273 -44.31 22.62 -12.62
CA ASN A 273 -44.73 21.25 -12.47
C ASN A 273 -45.43 21.09 -11.13
N ALA A 274 -46.42 20.20 -11.08
CA ALA A 274 -47.28 20.06 -9.91
C ALA A 274 -46.51 19.75 -8.61
N TYR A 275 -45.46 18.95 -8.70
CA TYR A 275 -44.69 18.53 -7.52
C TYR A 275 -43.80 19.68 -6.96
N GLU A 276 -43.12 20.40 -7.84
CA GLU A 276 -42.26 21.51 -7.41
C GLU A 276 -43.08 22.67 -6.85
N ALA A 277 -44.22 23.00 -7.49
CA ALA A 277 -45.13 24.02 -7.00
C ALA A 277 -45.73 23.64 -5.63
N GLU A 278 -46.09 22.39 -5.43
CA GLU A 278 -46.60 21.88 -4.17
C GLU A 278 -45.55 21.93 -3.08
N ASN A 279 -44.35 21.43 -3.33
CA ASN A 279 -43.24 21.45 -2.40
C ASN A 279 -42.81 22.88 -2.04
N GLN A 280 -42.74 23.78 -3.02
CA GLN A 280 -42.46 25.17 -2.80
C GLN A 280 -43.53 25.83 -1.93
N ALA A 281 -44.82 25.59 -2.19
CA ALA A 281 -45.91 26.13 -1.39
C ALA A 281 -45.89 25.61 0.05
N ASN A 282 -45.46 24.38 0.25
CA ASN A 282 -45.35 23.71 1.56
C ASN A 282 -44.01 23.99 2.27
N GLY A 283 -43.07 24.72 1.63
CA GLY A 283 -41.72 24.98 2.16
C GLY A 283 -40.86 23.73 2.28
N ILE A 284 -41.08 22.73 1.42
CA ILE A 284 -40.30 21.47 1.37
C ILE A 284 -39.19 21.62 0.37
N GLU A 285 -37.95 21.50 0.85
CA GLU A 285 -36.74 21.45 0.05
C GLU A 285 -35.98 20.15 0.33
N ASN A 286 -35.51 19.50 -0.73
CA ASN A 286 -34.77 18.25 -0.65
C ASN A 286 -33.29 18.48 -0.96
N ASP A 287 -32.42 18.05 -0.08
CA ASP A 287 -30.98 17.95 -0.37
C ASP A 287 -30.70 16.60 -1.04
N TRP A 288 -30.65 16.63 -2.38
CA TRP A 288 -30.41 15.44 -3.18
C TRP A 288 -29.00 14.88 -3.02
N ILE A 289 -28.02 15.75 -2.74
CA ILE A 289 -26.64 15.31 -2.54
C ILE A 289 -26.51 14.55 -1.21
N ASP A 290 -27.13 15.06 -0.16
CA ASP A 290 -27.16 14.36 1.11
C ASP A 290 -27.96 13.05 1.02
N ALA A 291 -29.08 13.07 0.29
CA ALA A 291 -29.90 11.90 0.07
C ALA A 291 -29.13 10.73 -0.60
N VAL A 292 -28.22 10.99 -1.54
CA VAL A 292 -27.39 9.98 -2.22
C VAL A 292 -26.08 9.70 -1.50
N SER A 293 -25.72 10.51 -0.51
CA SER A 293 -24.46 10.43 0.22
C SER A 293 -24.57 9.55 1.48
N GLN A 294 -23.45 9.08 1.95
CA GLN A 294 -23.28 8.40 3.23
C GLN A 294 -21.84 8.52 3.69
N THR A 295 -21.59 8.31 4.98
CA THR A 295 -20.23 8.11 5.47
C THR A 295 -19.70 6.77 4.97
N GLY A 296 -18.58 6.82 4.27
CA GLY A 296 -17.88 5.65 3.80
C GLY A 296 -17.06 5.00 4.93
N ILE A 297 -16.87 3.71 4.84
CA ILE A 297 -16.09 2.91 5.80
C ILE A 297 -15.16 1.99 5.01
N ILE A 298 -13.88 2.01 5.38
CA ILE A 298 -12.90 1.10 4.83
C ILE A 298 -12.27 0.27 5.94
N GLN A 299 -12.10 -1.02 5.68
CA GLN A 299 -11.36 -1.93 6.55
C GLN A 299 -10.58 -2.94 5.73
N ASP A 300 -9.38 -3.25 6.21
CA ASP A 300 -8.51 -4.25 5.61
C ASP A 300 -7.88 -5.09 6.72
N HIS A 301 -7.86 -6.40 6.53
CA HIS A 301 -7.31 -7.37 7.47
C HIS A 301 -6.47 -8.39 6.72
N ASN A 302 -5.17 -8.34 6.92
CA ASN A 302 -4.22 -9.27 6.33
C ASN A 302 -3.52 -10.09 7.42
N VAL A 303 -3.55 -11.40 7.29
CA VAL A 303 -2.80 -12.33 8.13
C VAL A 303 -1.83 -13.07 7.25
N SER A 304 -0.55 -13.14 7.65
CA SER A 304 0.44 -13.90 6.92
C SER A 304 1.33 -14.72 7.84
N ILE A 305 1.79 -15.85 7.31
CA ILE A 305 2.79 -16.72 7.95
C ILE A 305 3.90 -17.01 6.96
N GLY A 306 5.13 -16.79 7.36
CA GLY A 306 6.31 -17.11 6.57
C GLY A 306 7.38 -17.77 7.39
N GLY A 307 8.09 -18.71 6.81
CA GLY A 307 9.17 -19.45 7.48
C GLY A 307 9.79 -20.46 6.54
N GLY A 308 10.63 -21.32 7.09
CA GLY A 308 11.23 -22.41 6.35
C GLY A 308 12.49 -22.98 6.95
N ALA A 309 12.96 -24.02 6.34
CA ALA A 309 14.28 -24.62 6.55
C ALA A 309 15.13 -24.40 5.27
N ASP A 310 16.37 -24.87 5.27
CA ASP A 310 17.30 -24.69 4.14
C ASP A 310 16.76 -25.29 2.83
N ASN A 311 15.97 -26.36 2.93
CA ASN A 311 15.42 -27.07 1.78
C ASN A 311 13.98 -26.67 1.43
N VAL A 312 13.21 -26.00 2.33
CA VAL A 312 11.83 -25.60 2.07
C VAL A 312 11.56 -24.23 2.68
N LYS A 313 11.05 -23.31 1.89
CA LYS A 313 10.60 -22.00 2.33
C LYS A 313 9.14 -21.80 1.91
N TYR A 314 8.35 -21.20 2.77
CA TYR A 314 6.94 -20.97 2.49
C TYR A 314 6.49 -19.60 2.98
N TYR A 315 5.57 -19.02 2.26
CA TYR A 315 4.81 -17.83 2.63
C TYR A 315 3.34 -18.05 2.28
N VAL A 316 2.46 -17.86 3.24
CA VAL A 316 1.01 -17.95 3.06
C VAL A 316 0.40 -16.70 3.64
N SER A 317 -0.51 -16.07 2.92
CA SER A 317 -1.30 -14.94 3.41
C SER A 317 -2.77 -15.11 3.07
N ALA A 318 -3.63 -14.55 3.92
CA ALA A 318 -5.05 -14.38 3.70
C ALA A 318 -5.43 -12.93 3.97
N ASP A 319 -6.28 -12.37 3.11
CA ASP A 319 -6.69 -10.98 3.16
C ASP A 319 -8.19 -10.84 3.01
N TYR A 320 -8.75 -9.94 3.78
CA TYR A 320 -10.12 -9.46 3.66
C TYR A 320 -10.12 -7.93 3.64
N MET A 321 -10.63 -7.36 2.56
CA MET A 321 -10.85 -5.94 2.39
C MET A 321 -12.32 -5.66 2.14
N SER A 322 -12.85 -4.61 2.77
CA SER A 322 -14.20 -4.10 2.55
C SER A 322 -14.16 -2.58 2.54
N GLN A 323 -14.70 -1.99 1.49
CA GLN A 323 -14.87 -0.54 1.34
C GLN A 323 -16.31 -0.23 1.00
N LYS A 324 -16.95 0.57 1.85
CA LYS A 324 -18.24 1.19 1.63
C LYS A 324 -17.99 2.63 1.21
N GLY A 325 -18.37 2.99 -0.01
CA GLY A 325 -18.10 4.31 -0.56
C GLY A 325 -18.93 5.43 0.07
N VAL A 326 -18.58 6.67 -0.24
CA VAL A 326 -19.30 7.88 0.20
C VAL A 326 -20.63 8.07 -0.50
N LEU A 327 -20.85 7.38 -1.61
CA LEU A 327 -22.15 7.31 -2.30
C LEU A 327 -22.85 5.98 -1.98
N LYS A 328 -24.17 6.03 -1.77
CA LYS A 328 -24.98 4.84 -1.49
C LYS A 328 -24.91 3.83 -2.62
N GLY A 329 -24.84 2.53 -2.31
CA GLY A 329 -24.76 1.45 -3.28
C GLY A 329 -23.39 1.20 -3.91
N PHE A 330 -22.38 2.03 -3.62
CA PHE A 330 -21.01 1.82 -4.08
C PHE A 330 -20.20 1.10 -3.00
N ASN A 331 -20.16 -0.23 -3.08
CA ASN A 331 -19.42 -1.06 -2.14
C ASN A 331 -18.49 -2.00 -2.89
N TYR A 332 -17.35 -2.32 -2.26
CA TYR A 332 -16.37 -3.26 -2.77
C TYR A 332 -15.89 -4.18 -1.66
N LYS A 333 -15.85 -5.47 -1.94
CA LYS A 333 -15.27 -6.48 -1.04
C LYS A 333 -14.30 -7.34 -1.82
N ARG A 334 -13.16 -7.64 -1.19
CA ARG A 334 -12.14 -8.52 -1.74
C ARG A 334 -11.73 -9.55 -0.70
N TYR A 335 -11.60 -10.79 -1.13
CA TYR A 335 -11.01 -11.89 -0.38
C TYR A 335 -9.87 -12.44 -1.20
N SER A 336 -8.70 -12.58 -0.62
CA SER A 336 -7.58 -13.17 -1.32
C SER A 336 -6.76 -14.12 -0.45
N ILE A 337 -6.19 -15.14 -1.10
CA ILE A 337 -5.26 -16.07 -0.49
C ILE A 337 -4.06 -16.19 -1.41
N ARG A 338 -2.87 -16.04 -0.85
CA ARG A 338 -1.60 -16.25 -1.54
C ARG A 338 -0.82 -17.38 -0.88
N THR A 339 -0.19 -18.21 -1.70
CA THR A 339 0.70 -19.27 -1.23
C THR A 339 1.92 -19.32 -2.14
N ASN A 340 3.09 -19.06 -1.58
CA ASN A 340 4.39 -19.16 -2.23
C ASN A 340 5.22 -20.23 -1.52
N ILE A 341 5.62 -21.28 -2.22
CA ILE A 341 6.43 -22.35 -1.67
C ILE A 341 7.62 -22.56 -2.61
N ASP A 342 8.80 -22.56 -2.05
CA ASP A 342 10.06 -22.85 -2.74
C ASP A 342 10.73 -24.04 -2.04
N MET A 343 11.07 -25.08 -2.79
CA MET A 343 11.68 -26.29 -2.25
C MET A 343 12.91 -26.71 -3.08
N ASN A 344 14.03 -26.90 -2.42
CA ASN A 344 15.21 -27.54 -2.98
C ASN A 344 15.08 -29.06 -2.78
N VAL A 345 14.68 -29.79 -3.81
CA VAL A 345 14.49 -31.25 -3.74
C VAL A 345 15.83 -31.95 -3.71
N THR A 346 16.78 -31.44 -4.51
CA THR A 346 18.18 -31.86 -4.57
C THR A 346 19.04 -30.63 -4.83
N ASP A 347 20.37 -30.77 -4.79
CA ASP A 347 21.30 -29.67 -5.09
C ASP A 347 21.14 -29.11 -6.50
N TYR A 348 20.59 -29.90 -7.43
CA TYR A 348 20.37 -29.52 -8.82
C TYR A 348 18.89 -29.39 -9.21
N MET A 349 17.94 -29.64 -8.29
CA MET A 349 16.51 -29.60 -8.59
C MET A 349 15.77 -28.73 -7.59
N LYS A 350 15.17 -27.65 -8.09
CA LYS A 350 14.27 -26.75 -7.32
C LYS A 350 12.86 -26.87 -7.85
N VAL A 351 11.89 -26.94 -6.94
CA VAL A 351 10.46 -26.94 -7.24
C VAL A 351 9.82 -25.79 -6.47
N GLY A 352 9.01 -24.99 -7.15
CA GLY A 352 8.29 -23.89 -6.51
C GLY A 352 6.87 -23.76 -7.04
N THR A 353 6.00 -23.20 -6.22
CA THR A 353 4.65 -22.81 -6.63
C THR A 353 4.33 -21.44 -6.09
N ASN A 354 3.73 -20.61 -6.95
CA ASN A 354 3.17 -19.32 -6.61
C ASN A 354 1.69 -19.39 -6.98
N SER A 355 0.84 -19.48 -5.97
CA SER A 355 -0.61 -19.53 -6.15
C SER A 355 -1.26 -18.27 -5.59
N TYR A 356 -2.17 -17.70 -6.33
CA TYR A 356 -2.97 -16.55 -5.91
C TYR A 356 -4.42 -16.76 -6.29
N ILE A 357 -5.29 -16.73 -5.31
CA ILE A 357 -6.74 -16.85 -5.48
C ILE A 357 -7.36 -15.57 -4.95
N VAL A 358 -8.17 -14.93 -5.78
CA VAL A 358 -8.90 -13.72 -5.41
C VAL A 358 -10.36 -13.85 -5.80
N SER A 359 -11.23 -13.36 -4.94
CA SER A 359 -12.65 -13.17 -5.22
C SER A 359 -13.01 -11.75 -4.78
N HIS A 360 -13.64 -11.01 -5.66
CA HIS A 360 -14.13 -9.69 -5.35
C HIS A 360 -15.60 -9.54 -5.74
N ASN A 361 -16.29 -8.68 -5.03
CA ASN A 361 -17.67 -8.32 -5.32
C ASN A 361 -17.82 -6.80 -5.29
N ARG A 362 -18.55 -6.28 -6.28
CA ARG A 362 -19.03 -4.89 -6.31
C ARG A 362 -20.55 -4.93 -6.27
N ASP A 363 -21.14 -4.26 -5.31
CA ASP A 363 -22.58 -4.18 -5.21
C ASP A 363 -23.17 -3.40 -6.39
N GLY A 364 -24.35 -3.83 -6.85
CA GLY A 364 -24.96 -3.36 -8.08
C GLY A 364 -25.94 -2.20 -7.94
N GLY A 365 -26.57 -2.00 -6.79
CA GLY A 365 -27.56 -0.94 -6.57
C GLY A 365 -26.89 0.41 -6.30
N ARG A 366 -26.73 1.24 -7.31
CA ARG A 366 -25.96 2.49 -7.22
C ARG A 366 -26.86 3.70 -7.39
N VAL A 367 -26.64 4.74 -6.58
CA VAL A 367 -27.25 6.05 -6.80
C VAL A 367 -26.62 6.73 -8.01
N ASN A 368 -27.39 7.59 -8.69
CA ASN A 368 -26.88 8.41 -9.78
C ASN A 368 -26.52 9.81 -9.28
N PHE A 369 -25.22 10.02 -9.00
CA PHE A 369 -24.73 11.28 -8.44
C PHE A 369 -24.93 12.47 -9.40
N LEU A 370 -24.63 12.29 -10.71
CA LEU A 370 -24.82 13.35 -11.71
C LEU A 370 -26.29 13.76 -11.82
N MET A 371 -27.21 12.79 -11.68
CA MET A 371 -28.63 13.11 -11.66
C MET A 371 -29.03 13.87 -10.40
N ALA A 372 -28.45 13.53 -9.26
CA ALA A 372 -28.69 14.24 -7.99
C ALA A 372 -28.23 15.71 -8.07
N GLU A 373 -27.10 15.98 -8.73
CA GLU A 373 -26.60 17.36 -8.97
C GLU A 373 -27.54 18.20 -9.84
N ALA A 374 -28.28 17.55 -10.74
CA ALA A 374 -29.19 18.21 -11.68
C ALA A 374 -30.61 18.35 -11.14
N MET A 375 -30.94 17.75 -9.99
CA MET A 375 -32.27 17.81 -9.41
C MET A 375 -32.61 19.19 -8.82
N SER A 376 -33.84 19.60 -9.02
CA SER A 376 -34.40 20.75 -8.31
C SER A 376 -34.55 20.46 -6.81
N PRO A 377 -34.22 21.39 -5.90
CA PRO A 377 -34.50 21.23 -4.48
C PRO A 377 -35.99 21.01 -4.17
N TYR A 378 -36.88 21.49 -5.01
CA TYR A 378 -38.33 21.28 -4.90
C TYR A 378 -38.83 19.98 -5.53
N ALA A 379 -37.97 19.21 -6.22
CA ALA A 379 -38.37 17.93 -6.83
C ALA A 379 -38.83 16.91 -5.77
N LYS A 380 -39.86 16.12 -6.09
CA LYS A 380 -40.50 15.18 -5.16
C LYS A 380 -39.65 13.93 -5.00
N MET A 381 -39.15 13.67 -3.81
CA MET A 381 -38.27 12.54 -3.54
C MET A 381 -39.03 11.22 -3.33
N TYR A 382 -40.13 11.27 -2.58
CA TYR A 382 -40.93 10.11 -2.22
C TYR A 382 -42.41 10.35 -2.53
N GLU A 383 -43.13 9.25 -2.84
CA GLU A 383 -44.58 9.21 -2.89
C GLU A 383 -45.17 9.16 -1.49
N GLU A 384 -46.52 9.33 -1.36
CA GLU A 384 -47.20 9.29 -0.06
C GLU A 384 -47.08 7.96 0.69
N ASP A 385 -46.90 6.86 -0.05
CA ASP A 385 -46.68 5.52 0.51
C ASP A 385 -45.23 5.25 0.92
N GLY A 386 -44.34 6.22 0.76
CA GLY A 386 -42.92 6.12 1.08
C GLY A 386 -42.05 5.46 0.00
N SER A 387 -42.62 5.09 -1.14
CA SER A 387 -41.84 4.65 -2.31
C SER A 387 -41.16 5.84 -2.99
N TYR A 388 -40.12 5.54 -3.79
CA TYR A 388 -39.44 6.60 -4.54
C TYR A 388 -40.34 7.15 -5.65
N CYS A 389 -40.47 8.48 -5.78
CA CYS A 389 -41.09 9.09 -6.92
C CYS A 389 -40.23 8.88 -8.17
N ILE A 390 -40.75 8.18 -9.18
CA ILE A 390 -39.98 7.79 -10.37
C ILE A 390 -39.51 9.00 -11.14
N ASN A 391 -40.39 9.99 -11.34
CA ASN A 391 -40.13 11.23 -12.07
C ASN A 391 -40.27 12.44 -11.11
N PRO A 392 -39.25 12.76 -10.31
CA PRO A 392 -39.31 13.81 -9.30
C PRO A 392 -39.71 15.18 -9.82
N MET A 393 -39.43 15.45 -11.10
CA MET A 393 -39.71 16.71 -11.79
C MET A 393 -40.88 16.60 -12.78
N TYR A 394 -41.78 15.65 -12.58
CA TYR A 394 -43.05 15.39 -13.27
C TYR A 394 -43.05 15.45 -14.80
N SER A 395 -42.75 16.60 -15.40
CA SER A 395 -42.78 16.81 -16.85
C SER A 395 -41.46 16.41 -17.53
N GLU A 396 -40.40 16.24 -16.76
CA GLU A 396 -39.07 15.99 -17.28
C GLU A 396 -38.74 14.49 -17.17
N THR A 397 -39.15 13.71 -18.15
CA THR A 397 -38.91 12.23 -18.19
C THR A 397 -37.43 11.85 -18.27
N LEU A 398 -36.54 12.81 -18.55
CA LEU A 398 -35.09 12.62 -18.56
C LEU A 398 -34.52 12.55 -17.14
N PHE A 399 -35.22 13.09 -16.14
CA PHE A 399 -34.79 13.14 -14.74
C PHE A 399 -35.50 12.06 -13.92
N THR A 400 -34.88 10.91 -13.83
CA THR A 400 -35.34 9.85 -12.95
C THR A 400 -34.78 10.02 -11.56
N ASN A 401 -35.45 9.48 -10.55
CA ASN A 401 -35.01 9.57 -9.17
C ASN A 401 -33.60 8.99 -8.99
N PRO A 402 -32.60 9.79 -8.55
CA PRO A 402 -31.21 9.34 -8.40
C PRO A 402 -31.02 8.23 -7.37
N LEU A 403 -32.01 7.98 -6.51
CA LEU A 403 -31.98 6.91 -5.50
C LEU A 403 -32.40 5.54 -6.03
N MET A 404 -32.90 5.45 -7.27
CA MET A 404 -33.48 4.23 -7.86
C MET A 404 -32.53 3.40 -8.73
N TRP A 405 -31.27 3.75 -8.82
CA TRP A 405 -30.29 3.09 -9.70
C TRP A 405 -29.62 1.89 -9.05
#